data_a3f41d27a914853657bd87e5a66682af
#
_entry.id   a3f41d27a914853657bd87e5a66682af
#
_cell.length_a   1.000
_cell.length_b   1.000
_cell.length_c   1.000
_cell.angle_alpha   90.00
_cell.angle_beta   90.00
_cell.angle_gamma   90.00
#
_symmetry.space_group_name_H-M   'P 1'
#
loop_
_entity.id
_entity.type
_entity.pdbx_description
1 polymer ?
#
loop_
_entity_poly.entity_id
_entity_poly.type
_entity_poly.pdbx_seq_one_letter_code
_entity_poly.pdbx_strand_id
1 'polypeptide(L)'
;MGIDKPDVRFVAHVDMPKNIESYYQETGRAGRDGLPAQAWMAYGLADVVNQRRMIDEGEAEQAFKAILRGKLDALLALAEATDCRRQRLLAYFGEASGPCGNCDNCLQPPALWDGTDAARKLLSTIYRVHQKSALTFGAGHIIDVLRGKDSDKVRQYGHESISTFGVGAQYSEAQLKAIMRQLLATGALGLHKVTSENSGHVFDTLTLTDASRAVLQGQVQVLLRESLAATRTRRPKATPANVAAQDLGPDAQARFINLKAWRSEVAKAHDLPAYVIFNDATLVGIAQRNPQTLADLHGISGIGTKKLEAYGAEVLRVIQPGTKL
;
A
#
# COMPACT_ATOMS: atom_id res chain seq x y z
N MET A 1 11.96 15.39 17.18
CA MET A 1 11.38 16.72 17.40
C MET A 1 9.87 16.58 17.40
N GLY A 2 9.18 16.85 18.54
CA GLY A 2 7.73 16.69 18.65
C GLY A 2 7.01 17.87 18.02
N ILE A 3 6.02 17.62 17.16
CA ILE A 3 5.06 18.64 16.74
C ILE A 3 4.15 18.88 17.94
N ASP A 4 4.21 20.09 18.52
CA ASP A 4 3.38 20.49 19.65
C ASP A 4 2.39 21.58 19.23
N LYS A 5 1.61 21.27 18.18
CA LYS A 5 0.49 22.11 17.73
C LYS A 5 -0.81 21.57 18.32
N PRO A 6 -1.60 22.37 19.04
CA PRO A 6 -2.86 21.92 19.63
C PRO A 6 -3.95 21.64 18.57
N ASP A 7 -3.90 22.35 17.45
CA ASP A 7 -4.91 22.38 16.39
C ASP A 7 -4.70 21.38 15.25
N VAL A 8 -3.96 20.30 15.47
CA VAL A 8 -3.81 19.22 14.48
C VAL A 8 -5.16 18.51 14.29
N ARG A 9 -5.71 18.58 13.09
CA ARG A 9 -7.05 18.02 12.78
C ARG A 9 -7.00 16.57 12.27
N PHE A 10 -5.86 16.11 11.75
CA PHE A 10 -5.72 14.71 11.33
C PHE A 10 -4.27 14.21 11.42
N VAL A 11 -4.14 12.92 11.61
CA VAL A 11 -2.89 12.17 11.45
C VAL A 11 -3.13 11.06 10.44
N ALA A 12 -2.34 11.03 9.37
CA ALA A 12 -2.43 10.01 8.34
C ALA A 12 -1.13 9.21 8.26
N HIS A 13 -1.24 7.89 8.45
CA HIS A 13 -0.15 6.96 8.21
C HIS A 13 -0.33 6.36 6.81
N VAL A 14 0.58 6.64 5.90
CA VAL A 14 0.57 6.09 4.52
C VAL A 14 1.14 4.68 4.46
N ASP A 15 1.90 4.30 5.50
CA ASP A 15 2.45 2.97 5.75
C ASP A 15 2.19 2.59 7.22
N MET A 16 2.28 1.29 7.55
CA MET A 16 2.08 0.81 8.92
C MET A 16 3.19 1.34 9.86
N PRO A 17 2.85 2.01 10.98
CA PRO A 17 3.82 2.37 12.01
C PRO A 17 4.59 1.17 12.55
N LYS A 18 5.75 1.43 13.19
CA LYS A 18 6.61 0.37 13.70
C LYS A 18 5.92 -0.57 14.69
N ASN A 19 5.03 -0.02 15.51
CA ASN A 19 4.29 -0.77 16.53
C ASN A 19 3.09 0.04 17.06
N ILE A 20 2.29 -0.58 17.92
CA ILE A 20 1.09 0.02 18.49
C ILE A 20 1.37 1.25 19.36
N GLU A 21 2.51 1.30 20.05
CA GLU A 21 2.89 2.43 20.91
C GLU A 21 3.26 3.66 20.05
N SER A 22 4.01 3.45 18.96
CA SER A 22 4.30 4.51 17.97
C SER A 22 2.99 5.04 17.36
N TYR A 23 2.08 4.16 16.96
CA TYR A 23 0.76 4.54 16.48
C TYR A 23 0.01 5.40 17.49
N TYR A 24 -0.03 4.98 18.77
CA TYR A 24 -0.70 5.73 19.84
C TYR A 24 -0.08 7.11 20.05
N GLN A 25 1.25 7.20 20.14
CA GLN A 25 1.97 8.47 20.31
C GLN A 25 1.77 9.43 19.13
N GLU A 26 1.75 8.90 17.90
CA GLU A 26 1.61 9.70 16.69
C GLU A 26 0.17 10.18 16.53
N THR A 27 -0.83 9.34 16.73
CA THR A 27 -2.25 9.72 16.68
C THR A 27 -2.66 10.63 17.83
N GLY A 28 -2.03 10.50 19.02
CA GLY A 28 -2.22 11.38 20.16
C GLY A 28 -1.75 12.83 19.96
N ARG A 29 -1.16 13.16 18.81
CA ARG A 29 -0.84 14.54 18.44
C ARG A 29 -2.05 15.31 17.90
N ALA A 30 -3.09 14.63 17.45
CA ALA A 30 -4.28 15.22 16.90
C ALA A 30 -5.31 15.57 17.99
N GLY A 31 -5.97 16.73 17.88
CA GLY A 31 -7.06 17.14 18.75
C GLY A 31 -6.67 17.46 20.19
N ARG A 32 -5.46 17.96 20.44
CA ARG A 32 -5.00 18.35 21.79
C ARG A 32 -5.78 19.49 22.39
N ASP A 33 -6.45 20.30 21.55
CA ASP A 33 -7.35 21.36 21.94
C ASP A 33 -8.76 20.88 22.30
N GLY A 34 -9.00 19.56 22.28
CA GLY A 34 -10.30 18.94 22.58
C GLY A 34 -11.30 18.97 21.41
N LEU A 35 -10.93 19.58 20.26
CA LEU A 35 -11.79 19.59 19.07
C LEU A 35 -11.66 18.28 18.27
N PRO A 36 -12.68 17.92 17.45
CA PRO A 36 -12.67 16.71 16.65
C PRO A 36 -11.43 16.61 15.76
N ALA A 37 -10.81 15.43 15.76
CA ALA A 37 -9.66 15.11 14.92
C ALA A 37 -9.75 13.67 14.43
N GLN A 38 -9.08 13.38 13.32
CA GLN A 38 -9.14 12.07 12.66
C GLN A 38 -7.75 11.41 12.64
N ALA A 39 -7.72 10.10 12.85
CA ALA A 39 -6.56 9.25 12.61
C ALA A 39 -6.90 8.26 11.48
N TRP A 40 -6.02 8.19 10.50
CA TRP A 40 -6.18 7.31 9.35
C TRP A 40 -4.89 6.53 9.09
N MET A 41 -5.01 5.28 8.66
CA MET A 41 -3.86 4.44 8.34
C MET A 41 -4.15 3.59 7.11
N ALA A 42 -3.25 3.67 6.10
CA ALA A 42 -3.17 2.67 5.04
C ALA A 42 -2.18 1.59 5.43
N TYR A 43 -2.50 0.33 5.12
CA TYR A 43 -1.58 -0.79 5.33
C TYR A 43 -1.96 -1.98 4.44
N GLY A 44 -0.98 -2.84 4.20
CA GLY A 44 -1.13 -4.06 3.44
C GLY A 44 -0.30 -5.20 4.03
N LEU A 45 -0.40 -6.40 3.45
CA LEU A 45 0.40 -7.55 3.88
C LEU A 45 1.91 -7.26 3.72
N ALA A 46 2.29 -6.50 2.68
CA ALA A 46 3.68 -6.13 2.44
C ALA A 46 4.27 -5.29 3.58
N ASP A 47 3.47 -4.39 4.17
CA ASP A 47 3.92 -3.54 5.29
C ASP A 47 4.20 -4.38 6.53
N VAL A 48 3.33 -5.35 6.83
CA VAL A 48 3.53 -6.28 7.96
C VAL A 48 4.83 -7.08 7.77
N VAL A 49 5.05 -7.62 6.57
CA VAL A 49 6.26 -8.37 6.22
C VAL A 49 7.51 -7.48 6.34
N ASN A 50 7.45 -6.26 5.81
CA ASN A 50 8.56 -5.32 5.87
C ASN A 50 8.90 -4.90 7.31
N GLN A 51 7.90 -4.59 8.13
CA GLN A 51 8.12 -4.23 9.54
C GLN A 51 8.73 -5.40 10.33
N ARG A 52 8.26 -6.63 10.12
CA ARG A 52 8.87 -7.82 10.73
C ARG A 52 10.31 -8.00 10.28
N ARG A 53 10.61 -7.82 8.98
CA ARG A 53 11.96 -7.90 8.46
C ARG A 53 12.88 -6.89 9.14
N MET A 54 12.46 -5.63 9.29
CA MET A 54 13.24 -4.59 9.97
C MET A 54 13.53 -4.94 11.43
N ILE A 55 12.56 -5.52 12.16
CA ILE A 55 12.76 -6.00 13.52
C ILE A 55 13.83 -7.09 13.55
N ASP A 56 13.73 -8.02 12.64
CA ASP A 56 14.59 -9.20 12.63
C ASP A 56 16.02 -8.89 12.18
N GLU A 57 16.21 -7.98 11.23
CA GLU A 57 17.52 -7.51 10.75
C GLU A 57 18.23 -6.59 11.75
N GLY A 58 17.51 -6.03 12.72
CA GLY A 58 18.09 -5.20 13.77
C GLY A 58 19.10 -6.00 14.64
N GLU A 59 19.99 -5.29 15.30
CA GLU A 59 21.06 -5.89 16.14
C GLU A 59 20.58 -6.35 17.54
N ALA A 60 19.29 -6.12 17.87
CA ALA A 60 18.72 -6.45 19.17
C ALA A 60 18.74 -7.97 19.46
N GLU A 61 18.81 -8.34 20.73
CA GLU A 61 18.71 -9.73 21.20
C GLU A 61 17.35 -10.36 20.86
N GLN A 62 17.32 -11.68 20.73
CA GLN A 62 16.12 -12.43 20.32
C GLN A 62 14.93 -12.22 21.26
N ALA A 63 15.17 -12.10 22.57
CA ALA A 63 14.12 -11.81 23.54
C ALA A 63 13.47 -10.43 23.27
N PHE A 64 14.28 -9.41 22.99
CA PHE A 64 13.77 -8.09 22.66
C PHE A 64 13.06 -8.05 21.30
N LYS A 65 13.58 -8.77 20.29
CA LYS A 65 12.90 -8.94 19.00
C LYS A 65 11.52 -9.59 19.16
N ALA A 66 11.37 -10.57 20.06
CA ALA A 66 10.08 -11.17 20.37
C ALA A 66 9.08 -10.15 20.93
N ILE A 67 9.54 -9.25 21.82
CA ILE A 67 8.72 -8.15 22.33
C ILE A 67 8.28 -7.20 21.20
N LEU A 68 9.23 -6.80 20.33
CA LEU A 68 8.92 -5.92 19.19
C LEU A 68 7.91 -6.55 18.22
N ARG A 69 8.04 -7.84 17.95
CA ARG A 69 7.06 -8.59 17.13
C ARG A 69 5.68 -8.60 17.79
N GLY A 70 5.60 -8.85 19.10
CA GLY A 70 4.34 -8.81 19.83
C GLY A 70 3.66 -7.43 19.77
N LYS A 71 4.44 -6.33 19.84
CA LYS A 71 3.93 -4.96 19.68
C LYS A 71 3.43 -4.69 18.25
N LEU A 72 4.08 -5.23 17.23
CA LEU A 72 3.63 -5.13 15.85
C LEU A 72 2.34 -5.96 15.62
N ASP A 73 2.29 -7.17 16.20
CA ASP A 73 1.11 -8.04 16.12
C ASP A 73 -0.11 -7.40 16.79
N ALA A 74 0.09 -6.71 17.91
CA ALA A 74 -0.96 -5.93 18.56
C ALA A 74 -1.47 -4.79 17.67
N LEU A 75 -0.58 -4.10 16.92
CA LEU A 75 -1.00 -3.10 15.94
C LEU A 75 -1.79 -3.71 14.79
N LEU A 76 -1.36 -4.85 14.28
CA LEU A 76 -2.08 -5.57 13.23
C LEU A 76 -3.46 -6.03 13.73
N ALA A 77 -3.55 -6.55 14.95
CA ALA A 77 -4.80 -6.92 15.57
C ALA A 77 -5.74 -5.72 15.75
N LEU A 78 -5.21 -4.54 16.10
CA LEU A 78 -5.96 -3.29 16.13
C LEU A 78 -6.46 -2.88 14.75
N ALA A 79 -5.62 -3.00 13.72
CA ALA A 79 -5.94 -2.62 12.34
C ALA A 79 -6.98 -3.56 11.70
N GLU A 80 -6.97 -4.85 12.01
CA GLU A 80 -7.94 -5.84 11.52
C GLU A 80 -9.14 -6.04 12.48
N ALA A 81 -9.22 -5.26 13.58
CA ALA A 81 -10.30 -5.38 14.56
C ALA A 81 -11.69 -5.20 13.93
N THR A 82 -12.65 -5.98 14.42
CA THR A 82 -14.07 -5.92 14.03
C THR A 82 -14.94 -5.21 15.07
N ASP A 83 -14.39 -4.99 16.24
CA ASP A 83 -14.98 -4.27 17.38
C ASP A 83 -14.34 -2.88 17.55
N CYS A 84 -14.65 -2.20 18.66
CA CYS A 84 -14.15 -0.85 18.93
C CYS A 84 -12.61 -0.77 18.97
N ARG A 85 -12.03 0.00 18.06
CA ARG A 85 -10.56 0.17 17.99
C ARG A 85 -9.99 0.85 19.23
N ARG A 86 -10.68 1.86 19.77
CA ARG A 86 -10.21 2.55 20.97
C ARG A 86 -10.21 1.62 22.18
N GLN A 87 -11.23 0.81 22.32
CA GLN A 87 -11.29 -0.20 23.39
C GLN A 87 -10.11 -1.16 23.31
N ARG A 88 -9.78 -1.67 22.12
CA ARG A 88 -8.59 -2.53 21.93
C ARG A 88 -7.29 -1.83 22.22
N LEU A 89 -7.16 -0.58 21.80
CA LEU A 89 -5.97 0.22 22.04
C LEU A 89 -5.75 0.47 23.53
N LEU A 90 -6.79 0.84 24.26
CA LEU A 90 -6.73 1.05 25.72
C LEU A 90 -6.48 -0.25 26.47
N ALA A 91 -7.11 -1.35 26.07
CA ALA A 91 -6.88 -2.67 26.64
C ALA A 91 -5.42 -3.13 26.49
N TYR A 92 -4.73 -2.78 25.40
CA TYR A 92 -3.30 -3.04 25.24
C TYR A 92 -2.47 -2.35 26.35
N PHE A 93 -2.87 -1.17 26.80
CA PHE A 93 -2.24 -0.45 27.91
C PHE A 93 -2.79 -0.84 29.29
N GLY A 94 -3.65 -1.87 29.38
CA GLY A 94 -4.21 -2.36 30.64
C GLY A 94 -5.44 -1.58 31.11
N GLU A 95 -5.99 -0.67 30.30
CA GLU A 95 -7.16 0.12 30.62
C GLU A 95 -8.44 -0.54 30.09
N ALA A 96 -9.38 -0.85 30.98
CA ALA A 96 -10.70 -1.35 30.62
C ALA A 96 -11.62 -0.19 30.22
N SER A 97 -12.24 -0.30 29.05
CA SER A 97 -13.18 0.72 28.54
C SER A 97 -14.32 0.10 27.74
N GLY A 98 -15.40 0.85 27.60
CA GLY A 98 -16.50 0.49 26.70
C GLY A 98 -16.26 0.97 25.26
N PRO A 99 -17.19 0.67 24.32
CA PRO A 99 -17.17 1.17 22.96
C PRO A 99 -17.14 2.70 22.92
N CYS A 100 -16.26 3.28 22.09
CA CYS A 100 -16.03 4.74 22.08
C CYS A 100 -17.09 5.55 21.32
N GLY A 101 -17.92 4.92 20.50
CA GLY A 101 -18.96 5.58 19.69
C GLY A 101 -18.46 6.47 18.55
N ASN A 102 -17.13 6.60 18.34
CA ASN A 102 -16.57 7.53 17.33
C ASN A 102 -15.47 6.97 16.45
N CYS A 103 -15.01 5.74 16.64
CA CYS A 103 -14.12 5.10 15.67
C CYS A 103 -14.94 4.55 14.47
N ASP A 104 -14.27 4.26 13.38
CA ASP A 104 -14.88 3.71 12.16
C ASP A 104 -15.72 2.47 12.44
N ASN A 105 -15.22 1.52 13.25
CA ASN A 105 -15.96 0.31 13.60
C ASN A 105 -17.20 0.57 14.49
N CYS A 106 -17.20 1.65 15.29
CA CYS A 106 -18.40 2.02 16.06
C CYS A 106 -19.44 2.75 15.21
N LEU A 107 -18.97 3.62 14.27
CA LEU A 107 -19.84 4.40 13.40
C LEU A 107 -20.39 3.59 12.24
N GLN A 108 -19.57 2.71 11.69
CA GLN A 108 -19.87 1.83 10.55
C GLN A 108 -19.29 0.44 10.83
N PRO A 109 -19.97 -0.40 11.62
CA PRO A 109 -19.51 -1.75 11.90
C PRO A 109 -19.20 -2.50 10.61
N PRO A 110 -18.03 -3.16 10.51
CA PRO A 110 -17.66 -3.87 9.29
C PRO A 110 -18.62 -5.03 9.04
N ALA A 111 -19.00 -5.23 7.78
CA ALA A 111 -19.68 -6.45 7.38
C ALA A 111 -18.75 -7.65 7.61
N LEU A 112 -19.29 -8.68 8.25
CA LEU A 112 -18.58 -9.92 8.54
C LEU A 112 -19.18 -11.05 7.71
N TRP A 113 -18.31 -11.96 7.28
CA TRP A 113 -18.72 -13.19 6.62
C TRP A 113 -18.03 -14.39 7.26
N ASP A 114 -18.65 -15.55 7.13
CA ASP A 114 -18.05 -16.81 7.57
C ASP A 114 -16.93 -17.22 6.60
N GLY A 115 -15.70 -16.86 6.95
CA GLY A 115 -14.49 -17.19 6.21
C GLY A 115 -13.87 -18.52 6.60
N THR A 116 -14.55 -19.37 7.39
CA THR A 116 -14.00 -20.62 7.91
C THR A 116 -13.51 -21.55 6.79
N ASP A 117 -14.28 -21.72 5.72
CA ASP A 117 -13.89 -22.54 4.56
C ASP A 117 -12.64 -21.95 3.86
N ALA A 118 -12.62 -20.63 3.64
CA ALA A 118 -11.49 -19.95 3.03
C ALA A 118 -10.21 -20.06 3.88
N ALA A 119 -10.34 -19.88 5.20
CA ALA A 119 -9.23 -20.04 6.15
C ALA A 119 -8.71 -21.49 6.14
N ARG A 120 -9.61 -22.48 6.18
CA ARG A 120 -9.23 -23.90 6.11
C ARG A 120 -8.52 -24.27 4.81
N LYS A 121 -9.00 -23.80 3.66
CA LYS A 121 -8.34 -23.98 2.36
C LYS A 121 -6.94 -23.43 2.36
N LEU A 122 -6.77 -22.20 2.87
CA LEU A 122 -5.47 -21.54 2.95
C LEU A 122 -4.51 -22.28 3.89
N LEU A 123 -4.92 -22.57 5.11
CA LEU A 123 -4.10 -23.27 6.10
C LEU A 123 -3.78 -24.70 5.65
N SER A 124 -4.73 -25.41 5.05
CA SER A 124 -4.50 -26.75 4.46
C SER A 124 -3.50 -26.71 3.32
N THR A 125 -3.52 -25.65 2.49
CA THR A 125 -2.55 -25.49 1.40
C THR A 125 -1.14 -25.27 1.96
N ILE A 126 -0.98 -24.44 2.97
CA ILE A 126 0.32 -24.24 3.65
C ILE A 126 0.83 -25.56 4.21
N TYR A 127 -0.04 -26.33 4.88
CA TYR A 127 0.30 -27.65 5.42
C TYR A 127 0.78 -28.61 4.33
N ARG A 128 0.03 -28.74 3.22
CA ARG A 128 0.34 -29.70 2.15
C ARG A 128 1.54 -29.30 1.32
N VAL A 129 1.76 -28.01 1.10
CA VAL A 129 2.97 -27.49 0.47
C VAL A 129 4.20 -27.85 1.31
N HIS A 130 4.14 -27.65 2.62
CA HIS A 130 5.22 -28.05 3.53
C HIS A 130 5.41 -29.60 3.54
N GLN A 131 4.32 -30.35 3.60
CA GLN A 131 4.37 -31.83 3.57
C GLN A 131 5.01 -32.36 2.28
N LYS A 132 4.77 -31.72 1.13
CA LYS A 132 5.27 -32.14 -0.17
C LYS A 132 6.76 -31.84 -0.36
N SER A 133 7.21 -30.65 0.07
CA SER A 133 8.56 -30.14 -0.24
C SER A 133 9.48 -30.04 0.97
N ALA A 134 8.98 -30.24 2.20
CA ALA A 134 9.65 -29.95 3.47
C ALA A 134 10.12 -28.48 3.62
N LEU A 135 9.62 -27.59 2.75
CA LEU A 135 9.96 -26.15 2.72
C LEU A 135 8.75 -25.30 3.09
N THR A 136 9.02 -24.09 3.52
CA THR A 136 8.01 -23.04 3.72
C THR A 136 8.11 -22.00 2.62
N PHE A 137 6.97 -21.37 2.29
CA PHE A 137 6.88 -20.45 1.16
C PHE A 137 6.19 -19.14 1.56
N GLY A 138 6.52 -18.07 0.86
CA GLY A 138 5.88 -16.78 1.01
C GLY A 138 4.46 -16.73 0.44
N ALA A 139 3.73 -15.68 0.80
CA ALA A 139 2.33 -15.49 0.45
C ALA A 139 2.03 -15.61 -1.07
N GLY A 140 2.91 -15.09 -1.93
CA GLY A 140 2.72 -15.14 -3.38
C GLY A 140 2.64 -16.58 -3.91
N HIS A 141 3.55 -17.45 -3.48
CA HIS A 141 3.56 -18.85 -3.88
C HIS A 141 2.33 -19.60 -3.38
N ILE A 142 1.95 -19.40 -2.12
CA ILE A 142 0.73 -20.02 -1.55
C ILE A 142 -0.53 -19.58 -2.31
N ILE A 143 -0.59 -18.30 -2.72
CA ILE A 143 -1.70 -17.76 -3.53
C ILE A 143 -1.70 -18.41 -4.92
N ASP A 144 -0.55 -18.54 -5.56
CA ASP A 144 -0.45 -19.20 -6.88
C ASP A 144 -0.97 -20.66 -6.82
N VAL A 145 -0.55 -21.43 -5.80
CA VAL A 145 -1.04 -22.81 -5.55
C VAL A 145 -2.55 -22.83 -5.30
N LEU A 146 -3.04 -21.98 -4.38
CA LEU A 146 -4.48 -21.90 -4.06
C LEU A 146 -5.35 -21.59 -5.26
N ARG A 147 -4.87 -20.70 -6.15
CA ARG A 147 -5.60 -20.29 -7.34
C ARG A 147 -5.41 -21.24 -8.53
N GLY A 148 -4.61 -22.27 -8.40
CA GLY A 148 -4.32 -23.19 -9.49
C GLY A 148 -3.50 -22.57 -10.60
N LYS A 149 -2.64 -21.59 -10.27
CA LYS A 149 -1.80 -20.92 -11.27
C LYS A 149 -0.57 -21.78 -11.54
N ASP A 150 -0.43 -22.17 -12.81
CA ASP A 150 0.72 -22.93 -13.30
C ASP A 150 1.93 -21.98 -13.49
N SER A 151 2.79 -21.90 -12.47
CA SER A 151 4.02 -21.13 -12.50
C SER A 151 5.24 -22.05 -12.42
N ASP A 152 6.39 -21.58 -12.94
CA ASP A 152 7.64 -22.35 -12.92
C ASP A 152 7.99 -22.84 -11.50
N LYS A 153 7.76 -22.00 -10.50
CA LYS A 153 8.00 -22.34 -9.10
C LYS A 153 7.03 -23.42 -8.58
N VAL A 154 5.77 -23.41 -9.01
CA VAL A 154 4.79 -24.45 -8.65
C VAL A 154 5.22 -25.78 -9.23
N ARG A 155 5.62 -25.84 -10.51
CA ARG A 155 6.14 -27.04 -11.17
C ARG A 155 7.44 -27.54 -10.55
N GLN A 156 8.38 -26.64 -10.27
CA GLN A 156 9.67 -26.97 -9.69
C GLN A 156 9.55 -27.78 -8.41
N TYR A 157 8.55 -27.47 -7.57
CA TYR A 157 8.32 -28.15 -6.29
C TYR A 157 7.21 -29.21 -6.34
N GLY A 158 6.61 -29.45 -7.51
CA GLY A 158 5.55 -30.44 -7.71
C GLY A 158 4.24 -30.10 -6.99
N HIS A 159 4.00 -28.81 -6.72
CA HIS A 159 2.82 -28.36 -5.95
C HIS A 159 1.52 -28.37 -6.76
N GLU A 160 1.58 -28.51 -8.08
CA GLU A 160 0.41 -28.77 -8.93
C GLU A 160 -0.27 -30.10 -8.64
N SER A 161 0.46 -31.04 -8.04
CA SER A 161 -0.05 -32.39 -7.71
C SER A 161 -0.71 -32.50 -6.34
N ILE A 162 -0.65 -31.46 -5.50
CA ILE A 162 -1.28 -31.52 -4.16
C ILE A 162 -2.80 -31.31 -4.25
N SER A 163 -3.55 -31.96 -3.37
CA SER A 163 -5.02 -31.93 -3.40
C SER A 163 -5.64 -30.54 -3.13
N THR A 164 -4.83 -29.57 -2.72
CA THR A 164 -5.28 -28.20 -2.51
C THR A 164 -4.90 -27.24 -3.65
N PHE A 165 -4.35 -27.76 -4.75
CA PHE A 165 -4.11 -26.97 -5.94
C PHE A 165 -5.43 -26.50 -6.57
N GLY A 166 -5.59 -25.21 -6.74
CA GLY A 166 -6.78 -24.60 -7.34
C GLY A 166 -8.03 -24.53 -6.47
N VAL A 167 -8.02 -25.02 -5.22
CA VAL A 167 -9.22 -25.01 -4.35
C VAL A 167 -9.69 -23.62 -3.94
N GLY A 168 -8.88 -22.60 -4.14
CA GLY A 168 -9.17 -21.19 -3.85
C GLY A 168 -9.32 -20.34 -5.11
N ALA A 169 -9.53 -20.93 -6.29
CA ALA A 169 -9.60 -20.22 -7.57
C ALA A 169 -10.71 -19.14 -7.61
N GLN A 170 -11.79 -19.32 -6.82
CA GLN A 170 -12.87 -18.34 -6.70
C GLN A 170 -12.45 -17.05 -6.00
N TYR A 171 -11.37 -17.05 -5.24
CA TYR A 171 -10.89 -15.87 -4.54
C TYR A 171 -9.88 -15.09 -5.39
N SER A 172 -10.02 -13.79 -5.45
CA SER A 172 -9.00 -12.91 -6.02
C SER A 172 -7.75 -12.88 -5.15
N GLU A 173 -6.61 -12.51 -5.73
CA GLU A 173 -5.36 -12.33 -4.99
C GLU A 173 -5.51 -11.32 -3.84
N ALA A 174 -6.27 -10.24 -4.06
CA ALA A 174 -6.54 -9.22 -3.05
C ALA A 174 -7.33 -9.78 -1.85
N GLN A 175 -8.34 -10.62 -2.13
CA GLN A 175 -9.12 -11.30 -1.08
C GLN A 175 -8.25 -12.27 -0.29
N LEU A 176 -7.42 -13.09 -0.95
CA LEU A 176 -6.51 -14.01 -0.26
C LEU A 176 -5.49 -13.28 0.60
N LYS A 177 -4.94 -12.16 0.13
CA LYS A 177 -4.05 -11.29 0.95
C LYS A 177 -4.79 -10.71 2.16
N ALA A 178 -6.05 -10.31 2.01
CA ALA A 178 -6.87 -9.83 3.13
C ALA A 178 -7.15 -10.94 4.15
N ILE A 179 -7.50 -12.14 3.69
CA ILE A 179 -7.67 -13.32 4.56
C ILE A 179 -6.37 -13.63 5.33
N MET A 180 -5.23 -13.63 4.64
CA MET A 180 -3.92 -13.85 5.28
C MET A 180 -3.64 -12.83 6.38
N ARG A 181 -3.89 -11.53 6.14
CA ARG A 181 -3.70 -10.48 7.16
C ARG A 181 -4.56 -10.73 8.39
N GLN A 182 -5.83 -11.09 8.18
CA GLN A 182 -6.75 -11.35 9.29
C GLN A 182 -6.36 -12.61 10.07
N LEU A 183 -5.89 -13.65 9.41
CA LEU A 183 -5.36 -14.85 10.08
C LEU A 183 -4.04 -14.58 10.83
N LEU A 184 -3.18 -13.70 10.31
CA LEU A 184 -2.01 -13.21 11.03
C LEU A 184 -2.42 -12.40 12.27
N ALA A 185 -3.41 -11.53 12.14
CA ALA A 185 -3.93 -10.70 13.23
C ALA A 185 -4.55 -11.51 14.37
N THR A 186 -5.14 -12.67 14.06
CA THR A 186 -5.73 -13.59 15.05
C THR A 186 -4.73 -14.65 15.56
N GLY A 187 -3.50 -14.63 15.05
CA GLY A 187 -2.49 -15.62 15.39
C GLY A 187 -2.73 -17.01 14.79
N ALA A 188 -3.74 -17.18 13.94
CA ALA A 188 -4.02 -18.45 13.24
C ALA A 188 -3.06 -18.71 12.06
N LEU A 189 -2.22 -17.75 11.72
CA LEU A 189 -1.16 -17.84 10.73
C LEU A 189 0.11 -17.17 11.30
N GLY A 190 1.27 -17.74 11.06
CA GLY A 190 2.56 -17.21 11.48
C GLY A 190 3.43 -16.81 10.28
N LEU A 191 4.44 -15.99 10.55
CA LEU A 191 5.54 -15.71 9.63
C LEU A 191 6.84 -16.27 10.18
N HIS A 192 7.62 -16.91 9.31
CA HIS A 192 8.92 -17.48 9.64
C HIS A 192 9.96 -17.02 8.63
N LYS A 193 11.16 -16.70 9.10
CA LYS A 193 12.28 -16.32 8.25
C LYS A 193 13.03 -17.52 7.74
N VAL A 194 13.31 -17.49 6.44
CA VAL A 194 14.17 -18.49 5.79
C VAL A 194 15.27 -17.72 5.05
N THR A 195 16.51 -18.17 5.22
CA THR A 195 17.66 -17.71 4.46
C THR A 195 17.87 -18.65 3.28
N SER A 196 17.92 -18.10 2.08
CA SER A 196 18.26 -18.88 0.88
C SER A 196 19.73 -19.28 0.93
N GLU A 197 20.00 -20.57 0.91
CA GLU A 197 21.37 -21.10 0.89
C GLU A 197 22.16 -20.65 -0.36
N ASN A 198 21.48 -20.50 -1.50
CA ASN A 198 22.11 -20.17 -2.77
C ASN A 198 22.39 -18.67 -2.97
N SER A 199 21.64 -17.78 -2.34
CA SER A 199 21.71 -16.33 -2.57
C SER A 199 21.96 -15.53 -1.32
N GLY A 200 21.90 -16.14 -0.12
CA GLY A 200 21.97 -15.44 1.16
C GLY A 200 20.78 -14.51 1.46
N HIS A 201 19.82 -14.41 0.54
CA HIS A 201 18.64 -13.58 0.74
C HIS A 201 17.73 -14.16 1.81
N VAL A 202 17.30 -13.29 2.72
CA VAL A 202 16.32 -13.60 3.77
C VAL A 202 14.94 -13.21 3.29
N PHE A 203 13.96 -14.11 3.43
CA PHE A 203 12.57 -13.87 3.06
C PHE A 203 11.61 -14.48 4.06
N ASP A 204 10.44 -13.84 4.19
CA ASP A 204 9.40 -14.30 5.09
C ASP A 204 8.52 -15.34 4.41
N THR A 205 8.26 -16.42 5.15
CA THR A 205 7.41 -17.54 4.72
C THR A 205 6.24 -17.70 5.69
N LEU A 206 5.17 -18.31 5.22
CA LEU A 206 3.99 -18.58 6.00
C LEU A 206 4.14 -19.92 6.74
N THR A 207 3.75 -19.92 8.03
CA THR A 207 3.78 -21.12 8.88
C THR A 207 2.47 -21.27 9.64
N LEU A 208 2.16 -22.51 9.98
CA LEU A 208 1.06 -22.83 10.87
C LEU A 208 1.47 -22.54 12.32
N THR A 209 0.47 -22.22 13.14
CA THR A 209 0.59 -22.02 14.58
C THR A 209 -0.30 -23.02 15.34
N ASP A 210 -0.25 -23.04 16.65
CA ASP A 210 -1.17 -23.85 17.43
C ASP A 210 -2.64 -23.46 17.20
N ALA A 211 -2.91 -22.18 17.01
CA ALA A 211 -4.26 -21.69 16.68
C ALA A 211 -4.75 -22.15 15.30
N SER A 212 -3.86 -22.44 14.36
CA SER A 212 -4.24 -23.01 13.05
C SER A 212 -4.92 -24.37 13.19
N ARG A 213 -4.50 -25.18 14.17
CA ARG A 213 -5.05 -26.53 14.40
C ARG A 213 -6.53 -26.48 14.69
N ALA A 214 -6.99 -25.59 15.57
CA ALA A 214 -8.39 -25.45 15.93
C ALA A 214 -9.26 -25.08 14.71
N VAL A 215 -8.76 -24.19 13.82
CA VAL A 215 -9.43 -23.85 12.58
C VAL A 215 -9.47 -25.03 11.60
N LEU A 216 -8.37 -25.73 11.42
CA LEU A 216 -8.29 -26.90 10.52
C LEU A 216 -9.23 -28.03 10.97
N GLN A 217 -9.35 -28.26 12.27
CA GLN A 217 -10.25 -29.25 12.86
C GLN A 217 -11.71 -28.82 12.89
N GLY A 218 -12.03 -27.59 12.50
CA GLY A 218 -13.39 -27.05 12.51
C GLY A 218 -13.94 -26.76 13.90
N GLN A 219 -13.07 -26.60 14.89
CA GLN A 219 -13.45 -26.29 16.27
C GLN A 219 -13.75 -24.81 16.49
N VAL A 220 -13.28 -23.94 15.58
CA VAL A 220 -13.42 -22.49 15.66
C VAL A 220 -13.98 -21.96 14.34
N GLN A 221 -15.04 -21.17 14.42
CA GLN A 221 -15.55 -20.38 13.31
C GLN A 221 -14.67 -19.14 13.11
N VAL A 222 -14.30 -18.88 11.87
CA VAL A 222 -13.46 -17.73 11.50
C VAL A 222 -14.33 -16.67 10.85
N LEU A 223 -14.72 -15.66 11.61
CA LEU A 223 -15.43 -14.49 11.09
C LEU A 223 -14.40 -13.49 10.54
N LEU A 224 -14.49 -13.22 9.25
CA LEU A 224 -13.60 -12.29 8.54
C LEU A 224 -14.38 -11.02 8.15
N ARG A 225 -13.69 -9.89 8.18
CA ARG A 225 -14.20 -8.66 7.60
C ARG A 225 -14.36 -8.84 6.09
N GLU A 226 -15.49 -8.44 5.56
CA GLU A 226 -15.56 -8.24 4.12
C GLU A 226 -14.49 -7.21 3.74
N SER A 227 -13.51 -7.65 2.97
CA SER A 227 -12.67 -6.71 2.27
C SER A 227 -13.62 -5.96 1.34
N LEU A 228 -13.85 -4.69 1.61
CA LEU A 228 -14.31 -3.79 0.57
C LEU A 228 -13.26 -3.95 -0.53
N ALA A 229 -13.50 -4.91 -1.44
CA ALA A 229 -12.84 -4.91 -2.70
C ALA A 229 -13.04 -3.47 -3.17
N ALA A 230 -11.98 -2.67 -3.09
CA ALA A 230 -11.96 -1.50 -3.92
C ALA A 230 -12.27 -2.09 -5.28
N THR A 231 -13.50 -1.98 -5.71
CA THR A 231 -13.85 -1.89 -7.10
C THR A 231 -13.07 -0.66 -7.53
N ARG A 232 -11.76 -0.85 -7.71
CA ARG A 232 -11.01 -0.11 -8.67
C ARG A 232 -11.68 -0.53 -9.99
N THR A 233 -12.85 0.02 -10.24
CA THR A 233 -13.11 0.47 -11.58
C THR A 233 -11.82 1.18 -11.91
N ARG A 234 -11.01 0.51 -12.71
CA ARG A 234 -9.84 1.10 -13.32
C ARG A 234 -10.45 2.25 -14.12
N ARG A 235 -10.69 3.37 -13.40
CA ARG A 235 -10.81 4.66 -14.04
C ARG A 235 -9.59 4.64 -14.94
N PRO A 236 -9.73 4.67 -16.26
CA PRO A 236 -8.59 4.84 -17.11
C PRO A 236 -7.83 5.96 -16.44
N LYS A 237 -6.54 5.76 -16.18
CA LYS A 237 -5.66 6.74 -15.59
C LYS A 237 -5.66 7.89 -16.60
N ALA A 238 -6.74 8.67 -16.58
CA ALA A 238 -6.73 9.99 -17.14
C ALA A 238 -5.72 10.69 -16.25
N THR A 239 -4.48 10.73 -16.71
CA THR A 239 -3.52 11.69 -16.21
C THR A 239 -4.27 13.02 -16.23
N PRO A 240 -4.25 13.82 -15.15
CA PRO A 240 -4.94 15.13 -15.13
C PRO A 240 -4.65 15.98 -16.39
N ALA A 241 -3.52 15.76 -17.02
CA ALA A 241 -3.10 16.33 -18.28
C ALA A 241 -3.96 15.94 -19.51
N ASN A 242 -4.49 14.71 -19.58
CA ASN A 242 -5.34 14.30 -20.71
C ASN A 242 -6.76 14.89 -20.64
N VAL A 243 -7.27 15.19 -19.45
CA VAL A 243 -8.57 15.86 -19.30
C VAL A 243 -8.44 17.34 -19.63
N ALA A 244 -7.37 18.01 -19.15
CA ALA A 244 -7.11 19.40 -19.46
C ALA A 244 -6.74 19.64 -20.95
N ALA A 245 -6.15 18.65 -21.63
CA ALA A 245 -5.82 18.74 -23.05
C ALA A 245 -7.05 18.54 -23.98
N GLN A 246 -8.12 17.94 -23.49
CA GLN A 246 -9.37 17.75 -24.25
C GLN A 246 -10.23 19.03 -24.28
N ASP A 247 -10.02 19.99 -23.34
CA ASP A 247 -10.74 21.26 -23.26
C ASP A 247 -9.97 22.44 -23.88
N LEU A 248 -8.87 22.18 -24.60
CA LEU A 248 -8.09 23.22 -25.27
C LEU A 248 -8.76 23.63 -26.57
N GLY A 249 -8.94 24.93 -26.78
CA GLY A 249 -9.32 25.45 -28.10
C GLY A 249 -8.26 25.13 -29.17
N PRO A 250 -8.60 25.19 -30.47
CA PRO A 250 -7.74 24.72 -31.57
C PRO A 250 -6.32 25.28 -31.55
N ASP A 251 -6.15 26.57 -31.26
CA ASP A 251 -4.85 27.24 -31.22
C ASP A 251 -4.00 26.81 -30.01
N ALA A 252 -4.64 26.62 -28.85
CA ALA A 252 -3.97 26.12 -27.66
C ALA A 252 -3.57 24.63 -27.83
N GLN A 253 -4.37 23.86 -28.53
CA GLN A 253 -4.07 22.48 -28.87
C GLN A 253 -2.82 22.38 -29.76
N ALA A 254 -2.72 23.23 -30.79
CA ALA A 254 -1.56 23.28 -31.68
C ALA A 254 -0.28 23.65 -30.89
N ARG A 255 -0.34 24.68 -30.02
CA ARG A 255 0.78 25.05 -29.14
C ARG A 255 1.19 23.90 -28.21
N PHE A 256 0.22 23.20 -27.62
CA PHE A 256 0.48 22.05 -26.76
C PHE A 256 1.21 20.92 -27.49
N ILE A 257 0.82 20.60 -28.71
CA ILE A 257 1.46 19.58 -29.55
C ILE A 257 2.94 19.96 -29.82
N ASN A 258 3.17 21.22 -30.20
CA ASN A 258 4.52 21.72 -30.48
C ASN A 258 5.41 21.68 -29.22
N LEU A 259 4.90 22.12 -28.09
CA LEU A 259 5.60 22.07 -26.79
C LEU A 259 5.94 20.64 -26.39
N LYS A 260 5.04 19.68 -26.66
CA LYS A 260 5.26 18.27 -26.34
C LYS A 260 6.34 17.65 -27.24
N ALA A 261 6.37 17.99 -28.52
CA ALA A 261 7.42 17.56 -29.45
C ALA A 261 8.78 18.13 -29.02
N TRP A 262 8.89 19.44 -28.81
CA TRP A 262 10.08 20.11 -28.31
C TRP A 262 10.60 19.49 -27.01
N ARG A 263 9.73 19.31 -26.00
CA ARG A 263 10.11 18.67 -24.74
C ARG A 263 10.75 17.30 -24.94
N SER A 264 10.19 16.51 -25.87
CA SER A 264 10.71 15.17 -26.14
C SER A 264 12.09 15.21 -26.79
N GLU A 265 12.38 16.19 -27.62
CA GLU A 265 13.70 16.42 -28.23
C GLU A 265 14.72 16.85 -27.18
N VAL A 266 14.39 17.83 -26.33
CA VAL A 266 15.25 18.29 -25.24
C VAL A 266 15.54 17.17 -24.25
N ALA A 267 14.52 16.38 -23.87
CA ALA A 267 14.69 15.26 -22.97
C ALA A 267 15.66 14.19 -23.52
N LYS A 268 15.56 13.89 -24.84
CA LYS A 268 16.48 12.98 -25.52
C LYS A 268 17.92 13.54 -25.56
N ALA A 269 18.07 14.84 -25.85
CA ALA A 269 19.38 15.48 -25.93
C ALA A 269 20.14 15.47 -24.58
N HIS A 270 19.40 15.46 -23.47
CA HIS A 270 19.95 15.44 -22.12
C HIS A 270 19.91 14.07 -21.43
N ASP A 271 19.45 13.02 -22.12
CA ASP A 271 19.24 11.67 -21.57
C ASP A 271 18.39 11.68 -20.28
N LEU A 272 17.32 12.50 -20.29
CA LEU A 272 16.43 12.69 -19.17
C LEU A 272 14.98 12.25 -19.50
N PRO A 273 14.21 11.75 -18.52
CA PRO A 273 12.78 11.53 -18.70
C PRO A 273 12.06 12.87 -19.00
N ALA A 274 11.14 12.86 -19.98
CA ALA A 274 10.45 14.08 -20.44
C ALA A 274 9.75 14.89 -19.34
N TYR A 275 9.22 14.24 -18.30
CA TYR A 275 8.56 14.91 -17.18
C TYR A 275 9.52 15.73 -16.29
N VAL A 276 10.82 15.47 -16.36
CA VAL A 276 11.84 16.24 -15.62
C VAL A 276 11.96 17.64 -16.21
N ILE A 277 11.86 17.77 -17.53
CA ILE A 277 11.85 19.07 -18.23
C ILE A 277 10.58 19.83 -17.82
N PHE A 278 9.40 19.36 -18.25
CA PHE A 278 8.09 19.86 -17.83
C PHE A 278 7.08 18.73 -17.79
N ASN A 279 6.16 18.75 -16.81
CA ASN A 279 5.00 17.85 -16.82
C ASN A 279 3.93 18.35 -17.81
N ASP A 280 3.00 17.48 -18.18
CA ASP A 280 1.95 17.82 -19.16
C ASP A 280 1.03 18.95 -18.68
N ALA A 281 0.75 19.03 -17.37
CA ALA A 281 -0.06 20.10 -16.80
C ALA A 281 0.60 21.49 -16.98
N THR A 282 1.93 21.57 -16.85
CA THR A 282 2.69 22.79 -17.11
C THR A 282 2.60 23.18 -18.60
N LEU A 283 2.76 22.20 -19.52
CA LEU A 283 2.63 22.46 -20.96
C LEU A 283 1.22 22.93 -21.35
N VAL A 284 0.19 22.37 -20.73
CA VAL A 284 -1.21 22.83 -20.89
C VAL A 284 -1.36 24.28 -20.42
N GLY A 285 -0.82 24.60 -19.23
CA GLY A 285 -0.85 25.96 -18.70
C GLY A 285 -0.14 26.98 -19.60
N ILE A 286 1.00 26.61 -20.20
CA ILE A 286 1.71 27.45 -21.18
C ILE A 286 0.87 27.63 -22.45
N ALA A 287 0.32 26.54 -22.98
CA ALA A 287 -0.47 26.56 -24.21
C ALA A 287 -1.74 27.40 -24.08
N GLN A 288 -2.41 27.37 -22.93
CA GLN A 288 -3.61 28.17 -22.63
C GLN A 288 -3.32 29.65 -22.45
N ARG A 289 -2.29 29.97 -21.67
CA ARG A 289 -1.93 31.37 -21.34
C ARG A 289 -1.27 32.10 -22.50
N ASN A 290 -0.67 31.37 -23.44
CA ASN A 290 0.03 31.92 -24.61
C ASN A 290 1.02 33.05 -24.24
N PRO A 291 2.01 32.83 -23.36
CA PRO A 291 2.92 33.85 -22.88
C PRO A 291 3.73 34.46 -24.03
N GLN A 292 3.92 35.76 -23.98
CA GLN A 292 4.68 36.52 -25.00
C GLN A 292 6.08 36.89 -24.49
N THR A 293 6.28 36.93 -23.18
CA THR A 293 7.51 37.34 -22.55
C THR A 293 7.95 36.33 -21.49
N LEU A 294 9.22 36.39 -21.06
CA LEU A 294 9.72 35.59 -19.95
C LEU A 294 8.99 35.91 -18.64
N ALA A 295 8.53 37.16 -18.47
CA ALA A 295 7.74 37.57 -17.32
C ALA A 295 6.37 36.86 -17.27
N ASP A 296 5.74 36.60 -18.42
CA ASP A 296 4.45 35.92 -18.50
C ASP A 296 4.57 34.42 -18.16
N LEU A 297 5.76 33.85 -18.38
CA LEU A 297 6.06 32.47 -17.95
C LEU A 297 6.20 32.35 -16.44
N HIS A 298 6.61 33.44 -15.78
CA HIS A 298 6.70 33.49 -14.33
C HIS A 298 5.29 33.44 -13.73
N GLY A 299 5.01 32.50 -12.88
CA GLY A 299 3.67 32.31 -12.29
C GLY A 299 2.84 31.20 -12.98
N ILE A 300 3.36 30.55 -14.00
CA ILE A 300 2.79 29.28 -14.49
C ILE A 300 3.25 28.16 -13.57
N SER A 301 2.30 27.38 -13.05
CA SER A 301 2.58 26.25 -12.16
C SER A 301 3.55 25.27 -12.81
N GLY A 302 4.67 24.95 -12.13
CA GLY A 302 5.72 24.08 -12.62
C GLY A 302 6.88 24.77 -13.34
N ILE A 303 6.87 26.11 -13.45
CA ILE A 303 7.98 26.92 -13.95
C ILE A 303 8.59 27.71 -12.77
N GLY A 304 9.66 27.19 -12.20
CA GLY A 304 10.48 27.89 -11.22
C GLY A 304 11.64 28.63 -11.89
N THR A 305 12.33 29.50 -11.15
CA THR A 305 13.45 30.33 -11.64
C THR A 305 14.46 29.55 -12.47
N LYS A 306 14.91 28.40 -12.00
CA LYS A 306 15.88 27.54 -12.72
C LYS A 306 15.36 27.05 -14.08
N LYS A 307 14.08 26.69 -14.17
CA LYS A 307 13.49 26.22 -15.44
C LYS A 307 13.18 27.38 -16.38
N LEU A 308 12.88 28.54 -15.85
CA LEU A 308 12.71 29.76 -16.61
C LEU A 308 14.00 30.19 -17.29
N GLU A 309 15.10 30.17 -16.54
CA GLU A 309 16.45 30.46 -17.05
C GLU A 309 16.92 29.44 -18.10
N ALA A 310 16.71 28.17 -17.85
CA ALA A 310 17.16 27.09 -18.72
C ALA A 310 16.37 26.94 -20.02
N TYR A 311 15.03 27.11 -19.96
CA TYR A 311 14.13 26.74 -21.05
C TYR A 311 13.16 27.85 -21.49
N GLY A 312 13.08 28.96 -20.77
CA GLY A 312 12.07 29.99 -21.00
C GLY A 312 12.14 30.59 -22.41
N ALA A 313 13.32 30.92 -22.92
CA ALA A 313 13.51 31.46 -24.25
C ALA A 313 13.09 30.49 -25.36
N GLU A 314 13.40 29.20 -25.20
CA GLU A 314 13.03 28.16 -26.17
C GLU A 314 11.52 27.90 -26.16
N VAL A 315 10.90 27.88 -24.99
CA VAL A 315 9.44 27.74 -24.83
C VAL A 315 8.71 28.85 -25.59
N LEU A 316 9.12 30.11 -25.41
CA LEU A 316 8.54 31.25 -26.15
C LEU A 316 8.69 31.09 -27.67
N ARG A 317 9.84 30.63 -28.15
CA ARG A 317 10.09 30.38 -29.57
C ARG A 317 9.18 29.29 -30.14
N VAL A 318 8.92 28.24 -29.36
CA VAL A 318 8.09 27.10 -29.80
C VAL A 318 6.61 27.46 -29.90
N ILE A 319 6.11 28.35 -29.05
CA ILE A 319 4.69 28.76 -29.06
C ILE A 319 4.39 29.91 -30.03
N GLN A 320 5.42 30.62 -30.53
CA GLN A 320 5.30 31.70 -31.51
C GLN A 320 5.84 31.25 -32.87
N PRO A 321 5.13 30.45 -33.65
CA PRO A 321 5.60 30.05 -34.98
C PRO A 321 5.51 31.23 -35.94
N GLY A 322 6.59 32.01 -36.09
CA GLY A 322 6.59 33.13 -37.03
C GLY A 322 7.80 34.07 -36.98
N THR A 323 8.70 33.98 -36.00
CA THR A 323 9.92 34.79 -35.99
C THR A 323 11.09 33.97 -36.58
N LYS A 324 11.17 33.91 -37.94
CA LYS A 324 12.44 33.61 -38.60
C LYS A 324 13.43 34.72 -38.26
N LEU A 325 14.58 34.32 -37.70
CA LEU A 325 15.78 35.15 -37.69
C LEU A 325 16.22 35.45 -39.11
#